data_46619e0180812fc1cf23fa2f088ce396
#
_entry.id   46619e0180812fc1cf23fa2f088ce396
#
_cell.length_a   1.000
_cell.length_b   1.000
_cell.length_c   1.000
_cell.angle_alpha   90.00
_cell.angle_beta   90.00
_cell.angle_gamma   90.00
#
_symmetry.space_group_name_H-M   'P 1'
#
loop_
_entity.id
_entity.type
_entity.pdbx_description
1 polymer ?
#
loop_
_entity_poly.entity_id
_entity_poly.type
_entity_poly.pdbx_seq_one_letter_code
_entity_poly.pdbx_strand_id
1 'polypeptide(L)'
;MPKTGQLMTFQIQNMAGNKILLTPLFENLNQNSNISTALKAAGLPLTDQMIQMVKDMMQEGLPIDRQSLYQMNRAMNLNQGVPASTLAQMQRLGIPLEADMIRQFQNYQNYEHQITGSLSDLTDAFTESFLQISVEQGAQEGLAFVKDVLGQFVSEEEIPEGDGSRNPEAVQNKTDRQAAGLQKNFTESALYKELKELGASQEQLSNLVSNKRNGQQVLKEVLQLIDQNLKGEAGTPDFSEKLGKFLEGKEFKQLFKETLNRQLLLEPAEVAQEGRVDQLYEKLNQQMKSLNALLSDPARGDTALAKTVTNLNQNMDFMNAVNQNFSYIQIPLKMYNKETSGELFVYTNKKSLAKKDGNVSALLHLDMEYLGSVDVHVTLSQGQKVATKFYLQDDAALDLIAEHIDLLNDRLNKRGYSMNAEFINQDTQTNVLGEILDQSKNISVLSGTSFDVRA
;
A
#
# COMPACT_ATOMS: atom_id res chain seq x y z
N MET A 1 -15.60 17.16 -37.44
CA MET A 1 -14.77 18.17 -36.76
C MET A 1 -14.38 17.61 -35.39
N PRO A 2 -13.12 17.65 -34.98
CA PRO A 2 -12.72 17.16 -33.68
C PRO A 2 -13.37 17.95 -32.57
N LYS A 3 -13.73 17.26 -31.47
CA LYS A 3 -14.29 17.92 -30.27
C LYS A 3 -13.17 18.63 -29.50
N THR A 4 -13.48 19.77 -28.91
CA THR A 4 -12.54 20.51 -28.05
C THR A 4 -12.06 19.62 -26.91
N GLY A 5 -10.74 19.48 -26.73
CA GLY A 5 -10.13 18.61 -25.71
C GLY A 5 -9.76 17.20 -26.20
N GLN A 6 -10.01 16.84 -27.45
CA GLN A 6 -9.62 15.58 -28.02
C GLN A 6 -8.15 15.62 -28.46
N LEU A 7 -7.32 14.70 -27.94
CA LEU A 7 -5.94 14.51 -28.39
C LEU A 7 -5.91 13.95 -29.79
N MET A 8 -5.17 14.57 -30.69
CA MET A 8 -5.01 14.15 -32.08
C MET A 8 -3.55 14.09 -32.45
N THR A 9 -3.15 13.03 -33.13
CA THR A 9 -1.81 12.87 -33.69
C THR A 9 -1.80 13.36 -35.13
N PHE A 10 -0.83 14.20 -35.49
CA PHE A 10 -0.69 14.77 -36.82
C PHE A 10 0.62 14.34 -37.47
N GLN A 11 0.60 14.10 -38.75
CA GLN A 11 1.80 13.92 -39.56
C GLN A 11 2.17 15.26 -40.21
N ILE A 12 3.44 15.66 -40.12
CA ILE A 12 3.93 16.82 -40.83
C ILE A 12 4.16 16.41 -42.28
N GLN A 13 3.42 16.99 -43.21
CA GLN A 13 3.56 16.72 -44.64
C GLN A 13 4.51 17.65 -45.34
N ASN A 14 4.59 18.91 -44.95
CA ASN A 14 5.48 19.86 -45.56
C ASN A 14 5.78 21.06 -44.62
N MET A 15 6.98 21.56 -44.70
CA MET A 15 7.41 22.80 -44.05
C MET A 15 7.84 23.80 -45.15
N ALA A 16 7.01 24.78 -45.44
CA ALA A 16 7.35 25.85 -46.37
C ALA A 16 7.20 27.19 -45.67
N GLY A 17 8.33 27.83 -45.39
CA GLY A 17 8.37 29.09 -44.66
C GLY A 17 7.73 28.98 -43.25
N ASN A 18 6.88 29.95 -42.87
CA ASN A 18 6.25 30.00 -41.55
C ASN A 18 4.95 29.17 -41.44
N LYS A 19 4.70 28.24 -42.37
CA LYS A 19 3.51 27.39 -42.36
C LYS A 19 3.89 25.92 -42.30
N ILE A 20 3.36 25.23 -41.29
CA ILE A 20 3.47 23.77 -41.13
C ILE A 20 2.17 23.17 -41.61
N LEU A 21 2.21 22.34 -42.64
CA LEU A 21 1.04 21.56 -43.10
C LEU A 21 0.96 20.28 -42.29
N LEU A 22 -0.05 20.21 -41.46
CA LEU A 22 -0.33 19.06 -40.59
C LEU A 22 -1.51 18.28 -41.18
N THR A 23 -1.31 17.00 -41.41
CA THR A 23 -2.42 16.09 -41.73
C THR A 23 -2.72 15.27 -40.50
N PRO A 24 -3.99 15.26 -40.01
CA PRO A 24 -4.34 14.39 -38.89
C PRO A 24 -4.10 12.94 -39.31
N LEU A 25 -3.34 12.22 -38.51
CA LEU A 25 -3.04 10.80 -38.76
C LEU A 25 -4.30 9.93 -38.66
N PHE A 26 -5.32 10.44 -38.00
CA PHE A 26 -6.57 9.70 -37.76
C PHE A 26 -7.78 10.64 -37.92
N GLU A 27 -8.42 10.63 -39.04
CA GLU A 27 -9.79 11.12 -39.18
C GLU A 27 -10.76 9.99 -38.83
N ASN A 28 -11.78 10.31 -38.03
CA ASN A 28 -12.76 9.38 -37.45
C ASN A 28 -13.59 8.54 -38.45
N LEU A 29 -13.37 8.65 -39.75
CA LEU A 29 -14.16 7.95 -40.76
C LEU A 29 -13.55 6.62 -41.25
N ASN A 30 -12.28 6.31 -40.90
CA ASN A 30 -11.61 5.07 -41.35
C ASN A 30 -10.71 4.41 -40.28
N GLN A 31 -11.05 4.51 -38.98
CA GLN A 31 -10.25 3.86 -37.94
C GLN A 31 -10.02 2.35 -38.23
N ASN A 32 -11.06 1.65 -38.68
CA ASN A 32 -10.96 0.23 -39.01
C ASN A 32 -10.05 -0.04 -40.21
N SER A 33 -9.96 0.87 -41.19
CA SER A 33 -9.08 0.68 -42.34
C SER A 33 -7.60 0.89 -41.98
N ASN A 34 -7.30 1.84 -41.13
CA ASN A 34 -5.92 2.07 -40.65
C ASN A 34 -5.44 0.95 -39.72
N ILE A 35 -6.31 0.48 -38.80
CA ILE A 35 -6.05 -0.67 -37.95
C ILE A 35 -5.79 -1.91 -38.79
N SER A 36 -6.64 -2.16 -39.79
CA SER A 36 -6.48 -3.32 -40.71
C SER A 36 -5.17 -3.23 -41.50
N THR A 37 -4.76 -2.03 -41.90
CA THR A 37 -3.50 -1.81 -42.61
C THR A 37 -2.31 -2.05 -41.70
N ALA A 38 -2.33 -1.57 -40.45
CA ALA A 38 -1.28 -1.79 -39.47
C ALA A 38 -1.13 -3.29 -39.12
N LEU A 39 -2.24 -3.98 -38.88
CA LEU A 39 -2.23 -5.42 -38.60
C LEU A 39 -1.69 -6.24 -39.80
N LYS A 40 -2.11 -5.91 -41.01
CA LYS A 40 -1.58 -6.56 -42.24
C LYS A 40 -0.09 -6.30 -42.41
N ALA A 41 0.38 -5.07 -42.20
CA ALA A 41 1.78 -4.71 -42.27
C ALA A 41 2.63 -5.43 -41.21
N ALA A 42 2.03 -5.68 -40.04
CA ALA A 42 2.63 -6.47 -38.99
C ALA A 42 2.54 -7.98 -39.23
N GLY A 43 1.77 -8.46 -40.22
CA GLY A 43 1.54 -9.88 -40.43
C GLY A 43 0.67 -10.55 -39.38
N LEU A 44 -0.17 -9.76 -38.67
CA LEU A 44 -1.08 -10.23 -37.66
C LEU A 44 -2.48 -10.46 -38.23
N PRO A 45 -3.25 -11.46 -37.70
CA PRO A 45 -4.59 -11.75 -38.18
C PRO A 45 -5.58 -10.62 -37.87
N LEU A 46 -6.58 -10.47 -38.77
CA LEU A 46 -7.67 -9.48 -38.61
C LEU A 46 -8.80 -10.08 -37.76
N THR A 47 -8.56 -10.33 -36.51
CA THR A 47 -9.58 -10.78 -35.54
C THR A 47 -10.09 -9.61 -34.73
N ASP A 48 -11.28 -9.73 -34.15
CA ASP A 48 -11.84 -8.70 -33.26
C ASP A 48 -10.91 -8.42 -32.08
N GLN A 49 -10.24 -9.44 -31.54
CA GLN A 49 -9.24 -9.30 -30.49
C GLN A 49 -8.04 -8.45 -30.90
N MET A 50 -7.49 -8.67 -32.11
CA MET A 50 -6.38 -7.87 -32.63
C MET A 50 -6.78 -6.44 -32.93
N ILE A 51 -7.98 -6.25 -33.46
CA ILE A 51 -8.55 -4.91 -33.69
C ILE A 51 -8.71 -4.16 -32.37
N GLN A 52 -9.21 -4.83 -31.34
CA GLN A 52 -9.35 -4.23 -30.00
C GLN A 52 -7.99 -3.90 -29.39
N MET A 53 -7.01 -4.81 -29.49
CA MET A 53 -5.63 -4.57 -29.03
C MET A 53 -5.06 -3.27 -29.63
N VAL A 54 -5.20 -3.08 -30.96
CA VAL A 54 -4.71 -1.85 -31.61
C VAL A 54 -5.46 -0.62 -31.14
N LYS A 55 -6.78 -0.71 -30.93
CA LYS A 55 -7.59 0.39 -30.38
C LYS A 55 -7.11 0.77 -28.99
N ASP A 56 -6.90 -0.20 -28.12
CA ASP A 56 -6.42 0.02 -26.75
C ASP A 56 -5.03 0.65 -26.76
N MET A 57 -4.11 0.16 -27.60
CA MET A 57 -2.79 0.77 -27.79
C MET A 57 -2.88 2.23 -28.24
N MET A 58 -3.78 2.52 -29.20
CA MET A 58 -3.99 3.88 -29.69
C MET A 58 -4.59 4.79 -28.62
N GLN A 59 -5.52 4.29 -27.80
CA GLN A 59 -6.12 5.05 -26.68
C GLN A 59 -5.05 5.43 -25.66
N GLU A 60 -4.09 4.54 -25.43
CA GLU A 60 -2.99 4.76 -24.51
C GLU A 60 -1.80 5.53 -25.16
N GLY A 61 -1.92 5.95 -26.43
CA GLY A 61 -0.88 6.68 -27.14
C GLY A 61 0.37 5.86 -27.45
N LEU A 62 0.24 4.54 -27.43
CA LEU A 62 1.34 3.63 -27.78
C LEU A 62 1.56 3.57 -29.29
N PRO A 63 2.80 3.37 -29.75
CA PRO A 63 3.10 3.20 -31.17
C PRO A 63 2.44 1.93 -31.72
N ILE A 64 1.92 2.03 -32.95
CA ILE A 64 1.27 0.93 -33.68
C ILE A 64 2.13 0.42 -34.86
N ASP A 65 3.45 0.58 -34.74
CA ASP A 65 4.38 0.00 -35.69
C ASP A 65 4.45 -1.53 -35.54
N ARG A 66 5.07 -2.16 -36.53
CA ARG A 66 5.17 -3.62 -36.59
C ARG A 66 5.76 -4.24 -35.32
N GLN A 67 6.81 -3.64 -34.77
CA GLN A 67 7.51 -4.18 -33.60
C GLN A 67 6.64 -4.07 -32.35
N SER A 68 6.01 -2.93 -32.13
CA SER A 68 5.14 -2.65 -30.99
C SER A 68 3.91 -3.56 -31.00
N LEU A 69 3.29 -3.77 -32.16
CA LEU A 69 2.16 -4.69 -32.32
C LEU A 69 2.57 -6.14 -32.03
N TYR A 70 3.76 -6.54 -32.47
CA TYR A 70 4.28 -7.89 -32.17
C TYR A 70 4.55 -8.09 -30.68
N GLN A 71 5.13 -7.10 -30.01
CA GLN A 71 5.41 -7.14 -28.57
C GLN A 71 4.10 -7.23 -27.76
N MET A 72 3.09 -6.43 -28.12
CA MET A 72 1.78 -6.47 -27.45
C MET A 72 1.06 -7.81 -27.69
N ASN A 73 1.04 -8.30 -28.93
CA ASN A 73 0.46 -9.61 -29.23
C ASN A 73 1.17 -10.73 -28.46
N ARG A 74 2.49 -10.68 -28.34
CA ARG A 74 3.25 -11.63 -27.52
C ARG A 74 2.88 -11.53 -26.04
N ALA A 75 2.75 -10.30 -25.51
CA ALA A 75 2.35 -10.07 -24.11
C ALA A 75 0.94 -10.64 -23.85
N MET A 76 -0.01 -10.45 -24.77
CA MET A 76 -1.35 -11.04 -24.67
C MET A 76 -1.34 -12.56 -24.70
N ASN A 77 -0.50 -13.17 -25.53
CA ASN A 77 -0.39 -14.63 -25.62
C ASN A 77 0.25 -15.25 -24.37
N LEU A 78 1.18 -14.54 -23.72
CA LEU A 78 1.80 -14.97 -22.48
C LEU A 78 0.88 -14.77 -21.27
N ASN A 79 -0.02 -13.78 -21.32
CA ASN A 79 -0.91 -13.41 -20.23
C ASN A 79 -2.38 -13.59 -20.65
N GLN A 80 -2.75 -14.83 -20.95
CA GLN A 80 -4.11 -15.17 -21.39
C GLN A 80 -5.16 -14.76 -20.35
N GLY A 81 -6.24 -14.16 -20.82
CA GLY A 81 -7.32 -13.67 -19.96
C GLY A 81 -7.15 -12.24 -19.43
N VAL A 82 -5.95 -11.64 -19.61
CA VAL A 82 -5.73 -10.23 -19.26
C VAL A 82 -6.21 -9.34 -20.42
N PRO A 83 -7.03 -8.30 -20.14
CA PRO A 83 -7.47 -7.35 -21.17
C PRO A 83 -6.29 -6.65 -21.85
N ALA A 84 -6.38 -6.44 -23.15
CA ALA A 84 -5.35 -5.70 -23.90
C ALA A 84 -5.20 -4.26 -23.39
N SER A 85 -6.29 -3.63 -22.92
CA SER A 85 -6.28 -2.32 -22.29
C SER A 85 -5.38 -2.27 -21.03
N THR A 86 -5.46 -3.29 -20.18
CA THR A 86 -4.60 -3.39 -18.97
C THR A 86 -3.11 -3.46 -19.36
N LEU A 87 -2.76 -4.30 -20.32
CA LEU A 87 -1.39 -4.43 -20.81
C LEU A 87 -0.89 -3.14 -21.47
N ALA A 88 -1.77 -2.46 -22.23
CA ALA A 88 -1.44 -1.18 -22.86
C ALA A 88 -1.20 -0.07 -21.81
N GLN A 89 -2.03 -0.01 -20.77
CA GLN A 89 -1.85 0.93 -19.65
C GLN A 89 -0.53 0.68 -18.91
N MET A 90 -0.22 -0.57 -18.58
CA MET A 90 1.04 -0.93 -17.93
C MET A 90 2.26 -0.56 -18.79
N GLN A 91 2.20 -0.87 -20.08
CA GLN A 91 3.28 -0.53 -21.03
C GLN A 91 3.49 0.98 -21.13
N ARG A 92 2.40 1.77 -21.14
CA ARG A 92 2.49 3.23 -21.12
C ARG A 92 3.15 3.75 -19.86
N LEU A 93 2.86 3.16 -18.72
CA LEU A 93 3.47 3.51 -17.43
C LEU A 93 4.91 3.02 -17.28
N GLY A 94 5.39 2.18 -18.21
CA GLY A 94 6.70 1.55 -18.14
C GLY A 94 6.78 0.43 -17.10
N ILE A 95 5.64 -0.13 -16.69
CA ILE A 95 5.56 -1.25 -15.75
C ILE A 95 5.80 -2.56 -16.52
N PRO A 96 6.66 -3.47 -16.02
CA PRO A 96 6.90 -4.77 -16.65
C PRO A 96 5.61 -5.60 -16.79
N LEU A 97 5.47 -6.31 -17.93
CA LEU A 97 4.28 -7.14 -18.22
C LEU A 97 4.46 -8.59 -17.71
N GLU A 98 4.99 -8.73 -16.52
CA GLU A 98 5.15 -10.00 -15.81
C GLU A 98 3.88 -10.33 -15.01
N ALA A 99 3.59 -11.61 -14.81
CA ALA A 99 2.34 -12.05 -14.18
C ALA A 99 2.10 -11.41 -12.82
N ASP A 100 3.14 -11.26 -12.01
CA ASP A 100 3.06 -10.66 -10.68
C ASP A 100 2.74 -9.17 -10.75
N MET A 101 3.38 -8.43 -11.65
CA MET A 101 3.12 -7.01 -11.89
C MET A 101 1.71 -6.78 -12.44
N ILE A 102 1.23 -7.65 -13.34
CA ILE A 102 -0.13 -7.60 -13.86
C ILE A 102 -1.14 -7.81 -12.74
N ARG A 103 -0.92 -8.81 -11.88
CA ARG A 103 -1.79 -9.05 -10.72
C ARG A 103 -1.83 -7.84 -9.79
N GLN A 104 -0.68 -7.25 -9.47
CA GLN A 104 -0.64 -6.05 -8.64
C GLN A 104 -1.33 -4.87 -9.31
N PHE A 105 -1.14 -4.67 -10.62
CA PHE A 105 -1.87 -3.64 -11.36
C PHE A 105 -3.39 -3.82 -11.25
N GLN A 106 -3.88 -5.04 -11.34
CA GLN A 106 -5.30 -5.37 -11.15
C GLN A 106 -5.75 -5.12 -9.70
N ASN A 107 -4.92 -5.47 -8.70
CA ASN A 107 -5.21 -5.16 -7.30
C ASN A 107 -5.37 -3.63 -7.09
N TYR A 108 -4.53 -2.83 -7.73
CA TYR A 108 -4.67 -1.36 -7.70
C TYR A 108 -5.95 -0.88 -8.40
N GLN A 109 -6.34 -1.51 -9.49
CA GLN A 109 -7.63 -1.20 -10.15
C GLN A 109 -8.83 -1.53 -9.27
N ASN A 110 -8.73 -2.57 -8.44
CA ASN A 110 -9.80 -3.09 -7.59
C ASN A 110 -9.76 -2.56 -6.15
N TYR A 111 -8.83 -1.67 -5.80
CA TYR A 111 -8.58 -1.21 -4.42
C TYR A 111 -8.19 -2.31 -3.42
N GLU A 112 -7.57 -3.38 -3.90
CA GLU A 112 -7.08 -4.51 -3.11
C GLU A 112 -5.57 -4.44 -2.81
N HIS A 113 -4.97 -3.27 -2.99
CA HIS A 113 -3.51 -3.06 -2.93
C HIS A 113 -3.01 -2.49 -1.60
N GLN A 114 -3.90 -2.17 -0.66
CA GLN A 114 -3.54 -1.49 0.57
C GLN A 114 -2.63 -2.35 1.47
N ILE A 115 -1.49 -1.78 1.86
CA ILE A 115 -0.54 -2.44 2.80
C ILE A 115 -1.22 -2.73 4.13
N THR A 116 -2.07 -1.82 4.64
CA THR A 116 -2.82 -2.01 5.88
C THR A 116 -3.73 -3.22 5.83
N GLY A 117 -4.44 -3.45 4.71
CA GLY A 117 -5.24 -4.65 4.47
C GLY A 117 -4.40 -5.91 4.55
N SER A 118 -3.30 -5.96 3.79
CA SER A 118 -2.37 -7.10 3.81
C SER A 118 -1.77 -7.37 5.18
N LEU A 119 -1.47 -6.33 5.98
CA LEU A 119 -0.98 -6.49 7.36
C LEU A 119 -2.07 -7.04 8.30
N SER A 120 -3.33 -6.64 8.10
CA SER A 120 -4.46 -7.22 8.83
C SER A 120 -4.64 -8.70 8.54
N ASP A 121 -4.50 -9.09 7.27
CA ASP A 121 -4.64 -10.47 6.81
C ASP A 121 -3.53 -11.39 7.35
N LEU A 122 -2.34 -10.86 7.69
CA LEU A 122 -1.24 -11.65 8.25
C LEU A 122 -1.64 -12.43 9.50
N THR A 123 -2.50 -11.86 10.35
CA THR A 123 -2.94 -12.51 11.60
C THR A 123 -3.79 -13.74 11.32
N ASP A 124 -4.74 -13.65 10.42
CA ASP A 124 -5.60 -14.77 10.06
C ASP A 124 -4.83 -15.82 9.25
N ALA A 125 -4.02 -15.38 8.29
CA ALA A 125 -3.15 -16.23 7.48
C ALA A 125 -2.13 -17.00 8.33
N PHE A 126 -1.60 -16.39 9.39
CA PHE A 126 -0.70 -17.05 10.35
C PHE A 126 -1.40 -18.21 11.08
N THR A 127 -2.61 -17.96 11.61
CA THR A 127 -3.37 -18.96 12.32
C THR A 127 -3.79 -20.12 11.41
N GLU A 128 -4.28 -19.81 10.20
CA GLU A 128 -4.65 -20.81 9.19
C GLU A 128 -3.44 -21.68 8.81
N SER A 129 -2.28 -21.05 8.60
CA SER A 129 -1.03 -21.76 8.24
C SER A 129 -0.57 -22.70 9.35
N PHE A 130 -0.68 -22.29 10.62
CA PHE A 130 -0.39 -23.16 11.75
C PHE A 130 -1.28 -24.40 11.75
N LEU A 131 -2.59 -24.24 11.55
CA LEU A 131 -3.54 -25.35 11.52
C LEU A 131 -3.24 -26.30 10.35
N GLN A 132 -3.00 -25.74 9.16
CA GLN A 132 -2.63 -26.52 7.99
C GLN A 132 -1.37 -27.35 8.24
N ILE A 133 -0.27 -26.73 8.68
CA ILE A 133 1.01 -27.42 8.93
C ILE A 133 0.86 -28.47 10.03
N SER A 134 0.12 -28.16 11.10
CA SER A 134 -0.12 -29.12 12.19
C SER A 134 -0.87 -30.37 11.74
N VAL A 135 -1.79 -30.23 10.79
CA VAL A 135 -2.54 -31.37 10.21
C VAL A 135 -1.70 -32.15 9.20
N GLU A 136 -1.02 -31.46 8.30
CA GLU A 136 -0.31 -32.09 7.19
C GLU A 136 1.04 -32.69 7.59
N GLN A 137 1.74 -32.05 8.53
CA GLN A 137 3.12 -32.37 8.88
C GLN A 137 3.30 -32.76 10.34
N GLY A 138 2.28 -32.58 11.15
CA GLY A 138 2.27 -32.93 12.56
C GLY A 138 2.48 -31.76 13.51
N ALA A 139 2.12 -32.00 14.77
CA ALA A 139 2.10 -30.99 15.82
C ALA A 139 3.46 -30.32 16.05
N GLN A 140 4.57 -31.05 15.93
CA GLN A 140 5.92 -30.51 16.15
C GLN A 140 6.29 -29.46 15.10
N GLU A 141 5.98 -29.71 13.82
CA GLU A 141 6.24 -28.75 12.75
C GLU A 141 5.34 -27.51 12.89
N GLY A 142 4.09 -27.68 13.26
CA GLY A 142 3.21 -26.57 13.58
C GLY A 142 3.75 -25.69 14.72
N LEU A 143 4.25 -26.29 15.80
CA LEU A 143 4.84 -25.56 16.92
C LEU A 143 6.13 -24.84 16.51
N ALA A 144 6.99 -25.50 15.72
CA ALA A 144 8.22 -24.90 15.19
C ALA A 144 7.89 -23.68 14.29
N PHE A 145 6.89 -23.83 13.41
CA PHE A 145 6.42 -22.74 12.57
C PHE A 145 5.96 -21.52 13.39
N VAL A 146 5.10 -21.74 14.41
CA VAL A 146 4.63 -20.64 15.28
C VAL A 146 5.78 -19.95 15.98
N LYS A 147 6.72 -20.74 16.53
CA LYS A 147 7.93 -20.22 17.18
C LYS A 147 8.75 -19.36 16.24
N ASP A 148 9.01 -19.85 15.03
CA ASP A 148 9.84 -19.17 14.03
C ASP A 148 9.17 -17.84 13.58
N VAL A 149 7.88 -17.86 13.31
CA VAL A 149 7.14 -16.67 12.86
C VAL A 149 7.02 -15.63 13.98
N LEU A 150 6.54 -16.01 15.16
CA LEU A 150 6.40 -15.07 16.28
C LEU A 150 7.77 -14.53 16.73
N GLY A 151 8.83 -15.33 16.60
CA GLY A 151 10.18 -14.93 16.90
C GLY A 151 10.66 -13.71 16.11
N GLN A 152 10.16 -13.53 14.87
CA GLN A 152 10.49 -12.35 14.04
C GLN A 152 9.94 -11.04 14.63
N PHE A 153 8.83 -11.10 15.37
CA PHE A 153 8.18 -9.92 15.94
C PHE A 153 8.53 -9.64 17.39
N VAL A 154 9.24 -10.56 18.05
CA VAL A 154 9.65 -10.43 19.46
C VAL A 154 11.10 -9.97 19.60
N SER A 155 11.96 -10.27 18.62
CA SER A 155 13.41 -10.06 18.67
C SER A 155 13.87 -8.63 18.40
N GLU A 156 12.98 -7.70 18.05
CA GLU A 156 13.36 -6.29 17.86
C GLU A 156 13.47 -5.54 19.19
N GLU A 157 14.59 -4.80 19.34
CA GLU A 157 14.84 -3.91 20.46
C GLU A 157 13.71 -2.89 20.61
N GLU A 158 13.34 -2.59 21.86
CA GLU A 158 12.37 -1.52 22.18
C GLU A 158 12.86 -0.23 21.52
N ILE A 159 12.07 0.29 20.57
CA ILE A 159 12.25 1.68 20.13
C ILE A 159 12.01 2.54 21.37
N PRO A 160 13.00 3.33 21.84
CA PRO A 160 12.80 4.20 23.00
C PRO A 160 11.56 5.05 22.72
N GLU A 161 10.55 4.96 23.58
CA GLU A 161 9.40 5.88 23.54
C GLU A 161 9.98 7.29 23.52
N GLY A 162 9.76 8.02 22.43
CA GLY A 162 10.20 9.40 22.30
C GLY A 162 9.75 10.19 23.54
N ASP A 163 10.69 10.84 24.19
CA ASP A 163 10.55 11.66 25.38
C ASP A 163 9.46 12.74 25.18
N GLY A 164 8.22 12.32 25.40
CA GLY A 164 7.11 13.24 25.62
C GLY A 164 7.22 13.80 27.01
N SER A 165 7.97 14.89 27.18
CA SER A 165 8.08 15.72 28.39
C SER A 165 6.78 15.76 29.18
N ARG A 166 6.62 14.84 30.14
CA ARG A 166 5.63 14.90 31.19
C ARG A 166 6.34 15.18 32.50
N ASN A 167 6.03 16.34 33.03
CA ASN A 167 6.47 16.85 34.31
C ASN A 167 6.28 15.79 35.44
N PRO A 168 7.32 15.36 36.20
CA PRO A 168 7.26 14.20 37.11
C PRO A 168 6.52 14.44 38.46
N GLU A 169 6.13 15.63 38.79
CA GLU A 169 5.72 15.95 40.19
C GLU A 169 4.23 15.83 40.53
N ALA A 170 3.34 15.46 39.57
CA ALA A 170 1.89 15.43 39.84
C ALA A 170 1.25 14.02 39.85
N VAL A 171 2.02 12.92 39.74
CA VAL A 171 1.48 11.58 39.40
C VAL A 171 1.56 10.57 40.56
N GLN A 172 2.29 10.81 41.63
CA GLN A 172 2.61 9.75 42.63
C GLN A 172 1.42 9.23 43.48
N ASN A 173 0.27 9.91 43.56
CA ASN A 173 -0.84 9.46 44.41
C ASN A 173 -2.07 8.89 43.65
N LYS A 174 -2.03 8.80 42.31
CA LYS A 174 -3.11 8.15 41.53
C LYS A 174 -2.71 6.76 40.99
N THR A 175 -1.43 6.42 41.01
CA THR A 175 -0.86 5.26 40.35
C THR A 175 -1.24 3.93 41.02
N ASP A 176 -1.30 3.89 42.38
CA ASP A 176 -1.52 2.62 43.09
C ASP A 176 -2.95 2.11 43.00
N ARG A 177 -3.95 2.99 42.93
CA ARG A 177 -5.36 2.57 42.76
C ARG A 177 -5.67 2.19 41.31
N GLN A 178 -5.05 2.81 40.31
CA GLN A 178 -5.17 2.43 38.91
C GLN A 178 -4.46 1.11 38.63
N ALA A 179 -3.26 0.90 39.21
CA ALA A 179 -2.52 -0.34 39.07
C ALA A 179 -3.27 -1.55 39.63
N ALA A 180 -3.88 -1.43 40.83
CA ALA A 180 -4.70 -2.50 41.42
C ALA A 180 -5.96 -2.82 40.60
N GLY A 181 -6.61 -1.81 40.01
CA GLY A 181 -7.75 -1.99 39.11
C GLY A 181 -7.37 -2.66 37.79
N LEU A 182 -6.22 -2.30 37.23
CA LEU A 182 -5.69 -2.91 36.00
C LEU A 182 -5.25 -4.37 36.24
N GLN A 183 -4.67 -4.67 37.40
CA GLN A 183 -4.33 -6.05 37.81
C GLN A 183 -5.57 -6.94 37.88
N LYS A 184 -6.61 -6.47 38.55
CA LYS A 184 -7.86 -7.22 38.68
C LYS A 184 -8.51 -7.49 37.32
N ASN A 185 -8.56 -6.50 36.46
CA ASN A 185 -9.09 -6.65 35.11
C ASN A 185 -8.29 -7.63 34.23
N PHE A 186 -6.97 -7.75 34.44
CA PHE A 186 -6.15 -8.70 33.68
C PHE A 186 -6.34 -10.14 34.16
N THR A 187 -6.36 -10.39 35.45
CA THR A 187 -6.57 -11.75 35.98
C THR A 187 -7.98 -12.31 35.66
N GLU A 188 -8.93 -11.42 35.37
CA GLU A 188 -10.28 -11.77 34.92
C GLU A 188 -10.38 -11.85 33.38
N SER A 189 -9.35 -11.44 32.63
CA SER A 189 -9.36 -11.42 31.17
C SER A 189 -9.37 -12.83 30.55
N ALA A 190 -9.95 -12.96 29.36
CA ALA A 190 -9.91 -14.19 28.59
C ALA A 190 -8.45 -14.61 28.30
N LEU A 191 -7.61 -13.68 27.93
CA LEU A 191 -6.18 -13.91 27.65
C LEU A 191 -5.43 -14.56 28.83
N TYR A 192 -5.69 -14.12 30.07
CA TYR A 192 -5.08 -14.72 31.25
C TYR A 192 -5.50 -16.20 31.42
N LYS A 193 -6.79 -16.49 31.21
CA LYS A 193 -7.33 -17.85 31.30
C LYS A 193 -6.77 -18.76 30.21
N GLU A 194 -6.72 -18.27 28.99
CA GLU A 194 -6.19 -18.97 27.83
C GLU A 194 -4.69 -19.31 28.01
N LEU A 195 -3.87 -18.34 28.49
CA LEU A 195 -2.46 -18.59 28.79
C LEU A 195 -2.28 -19.64 29.92
N LYS A 196 -3.15 -19.61 30.93
CA LYS A 196 -3.15 -20.62 31.99
C LYS A 196 -3.50 -22.00 31.46
N GLU A 197 -4.45 -22.10 30.53
CA GLU A 197 -4.82 -23.36 29.86
C GLU A 197 -3.70 -23.89 28.98
N LEU A 198 -2.87 -23.01 28.41
CA LEU A 198 -1.64 -23.37 27.71
C LEU A 198 -0.52 -23.85 28.63
N GLY A 199 -0.70 -23.77 29.95
CA GLY A 199 0.26 -24.23 30.93
C GLY A 199 1.21 -23.15 31.47
N ALA A 200 0.88 -21.85 31.29
CA ALA A 200 1.66 -20.78 31.88
C ALA A 200 1.71 -20.89 33.40
N SER A 201 2.90 -20.77 33.96
CA SER A 201 3.15 -20.81 35.41
C SER A 201 2.58 -19.55 36.09
N GLN A 202 2.31 -19.66 37.40
CA GLN A 202 1.86 -18.52 38.19
C GLN A 202 2.88 -17.35 38.18
N GLU A 203 4.16 -17.67 38.07
CA GLU A 203 5.24 -16.67 37.97
C GLU A 203 5.19 -15.93 36.63
N GLN A 204 5.03 -16.65 35.50
CA GLN A 204 4.88 -16.08 34.17
C GLN A 204 3.65 -15.17 34.10
N LEU A 205 2.50 -15.64 34.61
CA LEU A 205 1.28 -14.85 34.65
C LEU A 205 1.43 -13.61 35.55
N SER A 206 2.16 -13.70 36.69
CA SER A 206 2.41 -12.56 37.55
C SER A 206 3.32 -11.51 36.90
N ASN A 207 4.32 -11.96 36.13
CA ASN A 207 5.21 -11.07 35.39
C ASN A 207 4.45 -10.27 34.32
N LEU A 208 3.51 -10.90 33.63
CA LEU A 208 2.64 -10.24 32.66
C LEU A 208 1.70 -9.19 33.28
N VAL A 209 1.29 -9.43 34.53
CA VAL A 209 0.48 -8.48 35.32
C VAL A 209 1.31 -7.28 35.78
N SER A 210 2.57 -7.52 36.19
CA SER A 210 3.45 -6.49 36.75
C SER A 210 4.03 -5.54 35.70
N ASN A 211 4.31 -6.06 34.52
CA ASN A 211 4.92 -5.30 33.44
C ASN A 211 3.82 -4.77 32.51
N LYS A 212 3.31 -3.56 32.76
CA LYS A 212 2.35 -2.84 31.93
C LYS A 212 2.22 -3.43 30.51
N ARG A 213 1.21 -4.29 30.32
CA ARG A 213 0.82 -4.97 29.09
C ARG A 213 1.54 -4.50 27.82
N ASN A 214 2.72 -4.99 27.56
CA ASN A 214 3.35 -4.87 26.26
C ASN A 214 3.03 -6.15 25.48
N GLY A 215 2.40 -6.01 24.31
CA GLY A 215 2.05 -7.15 23.45
C GLY A 215 3.25 -8.05 23.15
N GLN A 216 4.44 -7.48 22.98
CA GLN A 216 5.69 -8.22 22.80
C GLN A 216 6.01 -9.14 23.99
N GLN A 217 5.74 -8.73 25.21
CA GLN A 217 5.98 -9.57 26.38
C GLN A 217 5.05 -10.78 26.42
N VAL A 218 3.78 -10.61 26.06
CA VAL A 218 2.84 -11.73 25.95
C VAL A 218 3.31 -12.70 24.86
N LEU A 219 3.70 -12.19 23.70
CA LEU A 219 4.24 -13.03 22.63
C LEU A 219 5.52 -13.78 23.08
N LYS A 220 6.38 -13.13 23.88
CA LYS A 220 7.57 -13.74 24.44
C LYS A 220 7.23 -14.90 25.40
N GLU A 221 6.21 -14.74 26.24
CA GLU A 221 5.73 -15.81 27.10
C GLU A 221 5.13 -16.97 26.29
N VAL A 222 4.37 -16.68 25.26
CA VAL A 222 3.86 -17.72 24.34
C VAL A 222 5.02 -18.48 23.70
N LEU A 223 6.05 -17.79 23.24
CA LEU A 223 7.23 -18.41 22.67
C LEU A 223 7.96 -19.31 23.69
N GLN A 224 8.07 -18.88 24.94
CA GLN A 224 8.67 -19.71 26.00
C GLN A 224 7.87 -20.97 26.26
N LEU A 225 6.53 -20.88 26.29
CA LEU A 225 5.66 -22.04 26.43
C LEU A 225 5.81 -23.02 25.26
N ILE A 226 5.90 -22.50 24.04
CA ILE A 226 6.15 -23.32 22.85
C ILE A 226 7.53 -23.99 22.94
N ASP A 227 8.57 -23.25 23.30
CA ASP A 227 9.94 -23.78 23.41
C ASP A 227 10.05 -24.87 24.47
N GLN A 228 9.37 -24.73 25.60
CA GLN A 228 9.28 -25.76 26.64
C GLN A 228 8.62 -27.04 26.12
N ASN A 229 7.56 -26.90 25.33
CA ASN A 229 6.85 -28.05 24.76
C ASN A 229 7.62 -28.71 23.62
N LEU A 230 8.38 -27.95 22.81
CA LEU A 230 9.25 -28.51 21.76
C LEU A 230 10.42 -29.29 22.32
N LYS A 231 10.95 -28.91 23.48
CA LYS A 231 12.07 -29.59 24.18
C LYS A 231 11.64 -30.80 24.99
N GLY A 232 10.35 -30.90 25.33
CA GLY A 232 9.77 -32.07 25.98
C GLY A 232 9.64 -33.25 25.01
N GLU A 233 9.59 -34.51 25.53
CA GLU A 233 9.48 -35.73 24.71
C GLU A 233 8.18 -35.84 23.89
N ALA A 234 7.32 -34.85 23.98
CA ALA A 234 6.09 -34.78 23.24
C ALA A 234 5.74 -33.31 22.94
N GLY A 235 6.01 -32.86 21.73
CA GLY A 235 5.09 -31.94 21.09
C GLY A 235 3.74 -32.65 21.06
N THR A 236 3.04 -32.60 22.19
CA THR A 236 1.83 -33.43 22.35
C THR A 236 0.77 -32.85 21.43
N PRO A 237 0.05 -33.70 20.69
CA PRO A 237 -1.13 -33.27 19.95
C PRO A 237 -2.09 -32.42 20.81
N ASP A 238 -2.16 -32.68 22.10
CA ASP A 238 -2.96 -31.93 23.09
C ASP A 238 -2.49 -30.47 23.23
N PHE A 239 -1.17 -30.21 23.30
CA PHE A 239 -0.68 -28.83 23.36
C PHE A 239 -0.89 -28.09 22.04
N SER A 240 -0.67 -28.78 20.91
CA SER A 240 -0.91 -28.21 19.59
C SER A 240 -2.37 -27.83 19.39
N GLU A 241 -3.32 -28.66 19.86
CA GLU A 241 -4.76 -28.37 19.84
C GLU A 241 -5.11 -27.15 20.72
N LYS A 242 -4.55 -27.09 21.94
CA LYS A 242 -4.76 -25.95 22.85
C LYS A 242 -4.17 -24.68 22.28
N LEU A 243 -2.97 -24.77 21.69
CA LEU A 243 -2.35 -23.62 21.01
C LEU A 243 -3.17 -23.16 19.81
N GLY A 244 -3.72 -24.08 19.00
CA GLY A 244 -4.64 -23.74 17.90
C GLY A 244 -5.84 -22.93 18.39
N LYS A 245 -6.51 -23.39 19.44
CA LYS A 245 -7.65 -22.67 20.04
C LYS A 245 -7.24 -21.27 20.55
N PHE A 246 -6.06 -21.16 21.15
CA PHE A 246 -5.52 -19.88 21.60
C PHE A 246 -5.24 -18.92 20.43
N LEU A 247 -4.59 -19.42 19.37
CA LEU A 247 -4.26 -18.60 18.18
C LEU A 247 -5.52 -18.18 17.40
N GLU A 248 -6.56 -18.99 17.39
CA GLU A 248 -7.88 -18.66 16.84
C GLU A 248 -8.66 -17.67 17.72
N GLY A 249 -8.29 -17.56 18.99
CA GLY A 249 -8.94 -16.72 19.98
C GLY A 249 -8.87 -15.22 19.61
N LYS A 250 -9.97 -14.51 19.90
CA LYS A 250 -10.06 -13.06 19.62
C LYS A 250 -8.98 -12.25 20.33
N GLU A 251 -8.64 -12.65 21.55
CA GLU A 251 -7.65 -11.93 22.38
C GLU A 251 -6.25 -12.04 21.77
N PHE A 252 -5.86 -13.23 21.31
CA PHE A 252 -4.57 -13.41 20.64
C PHE A 252 -4.52 -12.65 19.30
N LYS A 253 -5.55 -12.79 18.47
CA LYS A 253 -5.62 -12.09 17.19
C LYS A 253 -5.51 -10.58 17.37
N GLN A 254 -6.22 -10.02 18.33
CA GLN A 254 -6.12 -8.60 18.65
C GLN A 254 -4.70 -8.22 19.14
N LEU A 255 -4.11 -9.02 20.02
CA LEU A 255 -2.78 -8.81 20.54
C LEU A 255 -1.71 -8.84 19.43
N PHE A 256 -1.80 -9.83 18.55
CA PHE A 256 -0.84 -9.96 17.43
C PHE A 256 -1.01 -8.82 16.44
N LYS A 257 -2.24 -8.48 16.10
CA LYS A 257 -2.56 -7.32 15.25
C LYS A 257 -2.04 -6.01 15.86
N GLU A 258 -2.24 -5.76 17.16
CA GLU A 258 -1.71 -4.59 17.84
C GLU A 258 -0.17 -4.55 17.83
N THR A 259 0.49 -5.72 17.92
CA THR A 259 1.94 -5.82 17.83
C THR A 259 2.44 -5.49 16.42
N LEU A 260 1.79 -6.03 15.38
CA LEU A 260 2.09 -5.69 13.99
C LEU A 260 1.91 -4.19 13.74
N ASN A 261 0.79 -3.63 14.20
CA ASN A 261 0.45 -2.22 14.01
C ASN A 261 1.45 -1.28 14.69
N ARG A 262 1.95 -1.65 15.87
CA ARG A 262 2.99 -0.87 16.56
C ARG A 262 4.31 -0.85 15.79
N GLN A 263 4.62 -1.93 15.10
CA GLN A 263 5.89 -2.08 14.39
C GLN A 263 5.84 -1.54 12.96
N LEU A 264 4.68 -1.64 12.30
CA LEU A 264 4.54 -1.47 10.85
C LEU A 264 3.58 -0.35 10.43
N LEU A 265 2.98 0.38 11.39
CA LEU A 265 2.18 1.56 11.11
C LEU A 265 2.80 2.79 11.77
N LEU A 266 2.64 3.95 11.15
CA LEU A 266 3.07 5.23 11.70
C LEU A 266 1.90 5.98 12.34
N GLU A 267 2.17 6.68 13.44
CA GLU A 267 1.25 7.70 13.91
C GLU A 267 1.38 8.97 13.05
N PRO A 268 0.31 9.77 12.88
CA PRO A 268 0.37 10.99 12.05
C PRO A 268 1.50 11.97 12.46
N ALA A 269 1.85 11.99 13.74
CA ALA A 269 2.95 12.81 14.25
C ALA A 269 4.32 12.31 13.81
N GLU A 270 4.48 11.01 13.56
CA GLU A 270 5.72 10.40 13.11
C GLU A 270 5.96 10.65 11.62
N VAL A 271 4.89 10.68 10.79
CA VAL A 271 5.00 10.99 9.35
C VAL A 271 5.64 12.36 9.12
N ALA A 272 5.43 13.31 10.03
CA ALA A 272 6.02 14.64 9.96
C ALA A 272 7.52 14.69 10.29
N GLN A 273 8.10 13.59 10.78
CA GLN A 273 9.52 13.50 11.11
C GLN A 273 10.31 13.02 9.90
N GLU A 274 11.43 13.69 9.62
CA GLU A 274 12.28 13.35 8.48
C GLU A 274 12.81 11.91 8.59
N GLY A 275 12.69 11.16 7.50
CA GLY A 275 13.19 9.79 7.39
C GLY A 275 12.35 8.70 8.07
N ARG A 276 11.27 9.04 8.79
CA ARG A 276 10.44 8.01 9.47
C ARG A 276 9.70 7.09 8.51
N VAL A 277 9.24 7.63 7.39
CA VAL A 277 8.59 6.83 6.34
C VAL A 277 9.60 5.87 5.70
N ASP A 278 10.82 6.35 5.42
CA ASP A 278 11.89 5.51 4.87
C ASP A 278 12.28 4.38 5.84
N GLN A 279 12.43 4.70 7.12
CA GLN A 279 12.71 3.71 8.17
C GLN A 279 11.60 2.65 8.28
N LEU A 280 10.33 3.06 8.15
CA LEU A 280 9.21 2.11 8.12
C LEU A 280 9.36 1.13 6.94
N TYR A 281 9.66 1.65 5.75
CA TYR A 281 9.81 0.81 4.56
C TYR A 281 11.04 -0.10 4.62
N GLU A 282 12.15 0.38 5.19
CA GLU A 282 13.33 -0.46 5.45
C GLU A 282 12.98 -1.62 6.38
N LYS A 283 12.27 -1.32 7.48
CA LYS A 283 11.82 -2.31 8.45
C LYS A 283 10.85 -3.31 7.83
N LEU A 284 9.83 -2.82 7.11
CA LEU A 284 8.85 -3.66 6.42
C LEU A 284 9.54 -4.61 5.43
N ASN A 285 10.46 -4.09 4.60
CA ASN A 285 11.23 -4.89 3.66
C ASN A 285 12.07 -5.96 4.37
N GLN A 286 12.71 -5.61 5.48
CA GLN A 286 13.55 -6.54 6.24
C GLN A 286 12.70 -7.65 6.86
N GLN A 287 11.58 -7.33 7.49
CA GLN A 287 10.68 -8.31 8.08
C GLN A 287 10.05 -9.22 7.02
N MET A 288 9.59 -8.66 5.90
CA MET A 288 9.02 -9.46 4.81
C MET A 288 10.06 -10.39 4.18
N LYS A 289 11.31 -9.95 4.02
CA LYS A 289 12.40 -10.83 3.57
C LYS A 289 12.68 -11.96 4.55
N SER A 290 12.69 -11.67 5.84
CA SER A 290 12.90 -12.68 6.88
C SER A 290 11.76 -13.70 6.91
N LEU A 291 10.51 -13.25 6.84
CA LEU A 291 9.35 -14.13 6.72
C LEU A 291 9.39 -14.96 5.43
N ASN A 292 9.72 -14.35 4.31
CA ASN A 292 9.81 -15.07 3.03
C ASN A 292 10.89 -16.16 3.07
N ALA A 293 12.02 -15.90 3.70
CA ALA A 293 13.07 -16.91 3.92
C ALA A 293 12.57 -18.08 4.76
N LEU A 294 11.82 -17.82 5.85
CA LEU A 294 11.20 -18.85 6.68
C LEU A 294 10.15 -19.69 5.94
N LEU A 295 9.41 -19.04 5.03
CA LEU A 295 8.33 -19.65 4.27
C LEU A 295 8.80 -20.29 2.95
N SER A 296 10.09 -20.17 2.61
CA SER A 296 10.68 -20.80 1.42
C SER A 296 10.86 -22.31 1.55
N ASP A 297 10.67 -22.86 2.75
CA ASP A 297 10.64 -24.32 2.96
C ASP A 297 9.44 -24.90 2.18
N PRO A 298 9.63 -25.96 1.37
CA PRO A 298 8.55 -26.62 0.64
C PRO A 298 7.35 -27.00 1.51
N ALA A 299 7.61 -27.27 2.79
CA ALA A 299 6.60 -27.61 3.78
C ALA A 299 5.71 -26.41 4.21
N ARG A 300 6.18 -25.19 3.98
CA ARG A 300 5.53 -23.93 4.42
C ARG A 300 5.12 -23.03 3.24
N GLY A 301 5.64 -23.30 2.05
CA GLY A 301 5.55 -22.41 0.89
C GLY A 301 4.15 -22.29 0.29
N ASP A 302 3.25 -23.23 0.52
CA ASP A 302 1.87 -23.18 0.00
C ASP A 302 0.83 -22.75 1.05
N THR A 303 1.29 -22.25 2.19
CA THR A 303 0.41 -21.78 3.27
C THR A 303 -0.21 -20.43 2.96
N ALA A 304 -1.30 -20.08 3.67
CA ALA A 304 -1.95 -18.78 3.57
C ALA A 304 -0.98 -17.64 3.91
N LEU A 305 -0.14 -17.79 4.94
CA LEU A 305 0.87 -16.81 5.33
C LEU A 305 1.89 -16.58 4.21
N ALA A 306 2.37 -17.64 3.56
CA ALA A 306 3.31 -17.54 2.44
C ALA A 306 2.72 -16.73 1.29
N LYS A 307 1.44 -16.97 0.95
CA LYS A 307 0.71 -16.23 -0.09
C LYS A 307 0.54 -14.76 0.28
N THR A 308 0.17 -14.46 1.53
CA THR A 308 0.02 -13.07 2.01
C THR A 308 1.35 -12.32 2.01
N VAL A 309 2.44 -12.93 2.50
CA VAL A 309 3.79 -12.33 2.49
C VAL A 309 4.28 -12.12 1.05
N THR A 310 4.05 -13.07 0.17
CA THR A 310 4.39 -12.95 -1.25
C THR A 310 3.63 -11.80 -1.91
N ASN A 311 2.32 -11.69 -1.66
CA ASN A 311 1.50 -10.60 -2.21
C ASN A 311 1.99 -9.23 -1.71
N LEU A 312 2.34 -9.10 -0.43
CA LEU A 312 2.86 -7.85 0.14
C LEU A 312 4.23 -7.47 -0.47
N ASN A 313 5.13 -8.45 -0.66
CA ASN A 313 6.40 -8.20 -1.37
C ASN A 313 6.17 -7.72 -2.80
N GLN A 314 5.28 -8.37 -3.53
CA GLN A 314 4.95 -8.00 -4.92
C GLN A 314 4.28 -6.61 -5.00
N ASN A 315 3.47 -6.22 -4.00
CA ASN A 315 2.93 -4.87 -3.91
C ASN A 315 4.06 -3.83 -3.74
N MET A 316 5.04 -4.10 -2.88
CA MET A 316 6.21 -3.21 -2.73
C MET A 316 7.05 -3.13 -4.01
N ASP A 317 7.25 -4.24 -4.71
CA ASP A 317 7.96 -4.27 -5.99
C ASP A 317 7.20 -3.49 -7.07
N PHE A 318 5.88 -3.63 -7.12
CA PHE A 318 5.02 -2.86 -8.01
C PHE A 318 5.11 -1.36 -7.72
N MET A 319 5.04 -0.96 -6.46
CA MET A 319 5.18 0.43 -6.04
C MET A 319 6.56 0.99 -6.43
N ASN A 320 7.62 0.19 -6.29
CA ASN A 320 8.96 0.55 -6.76
C ASN A 320 9.01 0.75 -8.28
N ALA A 321 8.32 -0.11 -9.06
CA ALA A 321 8.23 0.04 -10.50
C ALA A 321 7.49 1.33 -10.90
N VAL A 322 6.38 1.66 -10.25
CA VAL A 322 5.66 2.93 -10.42
C VAL A 322 6.58 4.11 -10.09
N ASN A 323 7.37 4.01 -9.02
CA ASN A 323 8.28 5.07 -8.57
C ASN A 323 9.47 5.34 -9.48
N GLN A 324 9.72 4.52 -10.47
CA GLN A 324 10.73 4.84 -11.50
C GLN A 324 10.33 6.08 -12.31
N ASN A 325 9.04 6.25 -12.58
CA ASN A 325 8.51 7.32 -13.42
C ASN A 325 7.68 8.37 -12.65
N PHE A 326 7.11 7.98 -11.52
CA PHE A 326 6.21 8.81 -10.69
C PHE A 326 6.77 8.93 -9.27
N SER A 327 6.11 9.69 -8.43
CA SER A 327 6.40 9.75 -6.99
C SER A 327 5.13 9.34 -6.25
N TYR A 328 5.05 8.08 -5.90
CA TYR A 328 3.91 7.46 -5.24
C TYR A 328 4.37 6.65 -4.02
N ILE A 329 3.64 6.75 -2.92
CA ILE A 329 3.91 5.98 -1.72
C ILE A 329 2.61 5.70 -0.96
N GLN A 330 2.47 4.50 -0.44
CA GLN A 330 1.47 4.17 0.56
C GLN A 330 2.02 4.47 1.94
N ILE A 331 1.21 5.02 2.81
CA ILE A 331 1.59 5.34 4.20
C ILE A 331 0.61 4.62 5.11
N PRO A 332 0.97 3.44 5.63
CA PRO A 332 0.15 2.74 6.59
C PRO A 332 0.15 3.52 7.91
N LEU A 333 -1.02 3.98 8.31
CA LEU A 333 -1.22 4.88 9.45
C LEU A 333 -1.97 4.20 10.59
N LYS A 334 -1.68 4.61 11.80
CA LYS A 334 -2.48 4.33 12.99
C LYS A 334 -3.10 5.62 13.49
N MET A 335 -4.40 5.76 13.33
CA MET A 335 -5.17 6.93 13.80
C MET A 335 -6.20 6.50 14.83
N TYR A 336 -6.17 7.09 16.03
CA TYR A 336 -7.12 6.77 17.11
C TYR A 336 -7.27 5.26 17.39
N ASN A 337 -6.16 4.52 17.39
CA ASN A 337 -6.10 3.06 17.51
C ASN A 337 -6.78 2.27 16.38
N LYS A 338 -7.02 2.91 15.24
CA LYS A 338 -7.54 2.29 14.01
C LYS A 338 -6.49 2.37 12.90
N GLU A 339 -6.54 1.38 12.06
CA GLU A 339 -5.72 1.35 10.84
C GLU A 339 -6.33 2.29 9.80
N THR A 340 -5.49 3.05 9.15
CA THR A 340 -5.87 3.98 8.09
C THR A 340 -4.87 3.83 6.96
N SER A 341 -5.34 3.63 5.74
CA SER A 341 -4.48 3.68 4.57
C SER A 341 -4.33 5.11 4.11
N GLY A 342 -3.10 5.56 3.97
CA GLY A 342 -2.77 6.81 3.32
C GLY A 342 -2.01 6.56 2.02
N GLU A 343 -2.33 7.31 0.97
CA GLU A 343 -1.64 7.25 -0.31
C GLU A 343 -1.26 8.66 -0.74
N LEU A 344 0.02 8.87 -0.98
CA LEU A 344 0.54 10.14 -1.46
C LEU A 344 1.07 9.98 -2.88
N PHE A 345 0.51 10.75 -3.78
CA PHE A 345 0.97 10.86 -5.16
C PHE A 345 1.38 12.29 -5.48
N VAL A 346 2.63 12.47 -5.92
CA VAL A 346 3.16 13.79 -6.29
C VAL A 346 3.21 13.91 -7.80
N TYR A 347 2.43 14.84 -8.32
CA TYR A 347 2.28 15.09 -9.76
C TYR A 347 3.48 15.77 -10.41
N THR A 348 4.35 16.36 -9.61
CA THR A 348 5.44 17.16 -10.16
C THR A 348 6.63 16.28 -10.52
N ASN A 349 7.08 16.34 -11.76
CA ASN A 349 8.25 15.61 -12.23
C ASN A 349 9.48 15.97 -11.38
N LYS A 350 10.29 14.97 -11.00
CA LYS A 350 11.55 15.14 -10.24
C LYS A 350 12.47 16.22 -10.78
N LYS A 351 12.48 16.46 -12.12
CA LYS A 351 13.23 17.55 -12.75
C LYS A 351 12.64 18.94 -12.50
N SER A 352 11.31 19.04 -12.31
CA SER A 352 10.64 20.31 -11.97
C SER A 352 10.75 20.63 -10.48
N LEU A 353 10.78 19.61 -9.61
CA LEU A 353 11.03 19.76 -8.17
C LEU A 353 12.41 20.39 -7.88
N ALA A 354 13.39 20.12 -8.73
CA ALA A 354 14.73 20.72 -8.61
C ALA A 354 14.79 22.22 -8.97
N LYS A 355 13.74 22.78 -9.58
CA LYS A 355 13.65 24.21 -9.92
C LYS A 355 12.87 24.93 -8.80
N LYS A 356 13.50 25.85 -8.08
CA LYS A 356 12.93 26.61 -6.96
C LYS A 356 11.63 27.39 -7.27
N ASP A 357 11.26 27.56 -8.53
CA ASP A 357 10.11 28.36 -8.98
C ASP A 357 8.96 27.50 -9.54
N GLY A 358 9.02 26.17 -9.40
CA GLY A 358 8.01 25.25 -9.90
C GLY A 358 6.81 25.11 -8.95
N ASN A 359 5.60 25.06 -9.50
CA ASN A 359 4.44 24.62 -8.74
C ASN A 359 4.58 23.11 -8.46
N VAL A 360 4.32 22.70 -7.21
CA VAL A 360 4.28 21.31 -6.79
C VAL A 360 2.83 20.96 -6.50
N SER A 361 2.33 19.93 -7.15
CA SER A 361 0.98 19.42 -6.88
C SER A 361 1.06 17.98 -6.39
N ALA A 362 0.22 17.66 -5.43
CA ALA A 362 0.11 16.32 -4.86
C ALA A 362 -1.35 15.97 -4.57
N LEU A 363 -1.66 14.70 -4.61
CA LEU A 363 -2.88 14.11 -4.09
C LEU A 363 -2.52 13.30 -2.85
N LEU A 364 -3.21 13.57 -1.76
CA LEU A 364 -3.23 12.73 -0.57
C LEU A 364 -4.62 12.08 -0.49
N HIS A 365 -4.65 10.77 -0.63
CA HIS A 365 -5.83 9.95 -0.38
C HIS A 365 -5.73 9.33 1.00
N LEU A 366 -6.79 9.42 1.80
CA LEU A 366 -6.89 8.81 3.14
C LEU A 366 -8.18 7.99 3.20
N ASP A 367 -8.05 6.73 3.57
CA ASP A 367 -9.19 5.85 3.78
C ASP A 367 -9.40 5.67 5.29
N MET A 368 -10.40 6.36 5.84
CA MET A 368 -10.64 6.47 7.28
C MET A 368 -11.95 5.79 7.66
N GLU A 369 -11.94 5.03 8.75
CA GLU A 369 -13.10 4.25 9.21
C GLU A 369 -14.33 5.13 9.53
N TYR A 370 -14.12 6.34 10.06
CA TYR A 370 -15.23 7.21 10.51
C TYR A 370 -15.59 8.32 9.54
N LEU A 371 -14.63 8.82 8.80
CA LEU A 371 -14.84 9.92 7.85
C LEU A 371 -15.01 9.40 6.41
N GLY A 372 -14.82 8.09 6.21
CA GLY A 372 -14.74 7.51 4.87
C GLY A 372 -13.47 7.92 4.12
N SER A 373 -13.53 7.86 2.81
CA SER A 373 -12.42 8.28 1.96
C SER A 373 -12.36 9.80 1.87
N VAL A 374 -11.16 10.34 2.03
CA VAL A 374 -10.85 11.78 1.93
C VAL A 374 -9.76 11.98 0.90
N ASP A 375 -10.05 12.73 -0.14
CA ASP A 375 -9.07 13.16 -1.12
C ASP A 375 -8.68 14.61 -0.90
N VAL A 376 -7.39 14.87 -0.80
CA VAL A 376 -6.86 16.22 -0.63
C VAL A 376 -5.91 16.53 -1.77
N HIS A 377 -6.36 17.36 -2.70
CA HIS A 377 -5.49 17.91 -3.73
C HIS A 377 -4.76 19.13 -3.18
N VAL A 378 -3.44 19.06 -3.20
CA VAL A 378 -2.56 20.12 -2.68
C VAL A 378 -1.75 20.70 -3.82
N THR A 379 -1.74 22.02 -3.94
CA THR A 379 -0.85 22.74 -4.86
C THR A 379 -0.04 23.77 -4.11
N LEU A 380 1.28 23.64 -4.14
CA LEU A 380 2.22 24.61 -3.61
C LEU A 380 2.71 25.50 -4.74
N SER A 381 2.50 26.80 -4.63
CA SER A 381 2.90 27.80 -5.59
C SER A 381 3.84 28.81 -4.95
N GLN A 382 4.84 29.26 -5.72
CA GLN A 382 5.82 30.26 -5.28
C GLN A 382 6.53 29.93 -3.95
N GLY A 383 6.62 28.62 -3.63
CA GLY A 383 7.30 28.12 -2.43
C GLY A 383 6.59 28.40 -1.10
N GLN A 384 5.47 29.14 -1.06
CA GLN A 384 4.80 29.52 0.19
C GLN A 384 3.27 29.48 0.16
N LYS A 385 2.65 29.57 -1.01
CA LYS A 385 1.19 29.55 -1.13
C LYS A 385 0.70 28.13 -1.36
N VAL A 386 -0.13 27.64 -0.45
CA VAL A 386 -0.74 26.30 -0.51
C VAL A 386 -2.21 26.46 -0.83
N ALA A 387 -2.64 25.91 -1.97
CA ALA A 387 -4.06 25.74 -2.27
C ALA A 387 -4.42 24.28 -2.00
N THR A 388 -5.46 24.04 -1.23
CA THR A 388 -5.97 22.71 -0.91
C THR A 388 -7.43 22.59 -1.32
N LYS A 389 -7.78 21.44 -1.90
CA LYS A 389 -9.15 21.06 -2.21
C LYS A 389 -9.44 19.73 -1.53
N PHE A 390 -10.43 19.74 -0.65
CA PHE A 390 -10.89 18.56 0.06
C PHE A 390 -12.12 18.01 -0.62
N TYR A 391 -12.08 16.74 -0.98
CA TYR A 391 -13.19 16.02 -1.58
C TYR A 391 -13.66 14.94 -0.62
N LEU A 392 -14.93 14.93 -0.27
CA LEU A 392 -15.58 13.93 0.57
C LEU A 392 -17.03 13.76 0.11
N GLN A 393 -17.60 12.57 0.33
CA GLN A 393 -19.01 12.28 0.04
C GLN A 393 -19.96 12.75 1.14
N ASP A 394 -19.50 12.77 2.40
CA ASP A 394 -20.32 13.06 3.56
C ASP A 394 -20.24 14.54 3.92
N ASP A 395 -21.38 15.24 3.85
CA ASP A 395 -21.50 16.66 4.23
C ASP A 395 -21.13 16.89 5.69
N ALA A 396 -21.47 15.95 6.59
CA ALA A 396 -21.14 16.09 8.02
C ALA A 396 -19.62 15.99 8.25
N ALA A 397 -18.93 15.15 7.50
CA ALA A 397 -17.45 15.04 7.53
C ALA A 397 -16.81 16.30 6.94
N LEU A 398 -17.36 16.87 5.86
CA LEU A 398 -16.91 18.14 5.28
C LEU A 398 -17.04 19.29 6.29
N ASP A 399 -18.21 19.41 6.92
CA ASP A 399 -18.47 20.43 7.95
C ASP A 399 -17.50 20.30 9.12
N LEU A 400 -17.24 19.07 9.59
CA LEU A 400 -16.30 18.80 10.66
C LEU A 400 -14.87 19.24 10.29
N ILE A 401 -14.41 18.94 9.07
CA ILE A 401 -13.09 19.36 8.61
C ILE A 401 -13.04 20.88 8.45
N ALA A 402 -14.08 21.49 7.89
CA ALA A 402 -14.18 22.94 7.71
C ALA A 402 -14.14 23.69 9.06
N GLU A 403 -14.82 23.18 10.08
CA GLU A 403 -14.81 23.75 11.44
C GLU A 403 -13.42 23.74 12.08
N HIS A 404 -12.59 22.76 11.72
CA HIS A 404 -11.25 22.58 12.29
C HIS A 404 -10.11 23.02 11.37
N ILE A 405 -10.40 23.58 10.20
CA ILE A 405 -9.40 23.96 9.20
C ILE A 405 -8.39 25.00 9.70
N ASP A 406 -8.82 25.85 10.63
CA ASP A 406 -7.97 26.87 11.22
C ASP A 406 -6.78 26.27 11.97
N LEU A 407 -6.93 25.08 12.57
CA LEU A 407 -5.82 24.37 13.22
C LEU A 407 -4.74 23.96 12.21
N LEU A 408 -5.14 23.54 11.02
CA LEU A 408 -4.21 23.20 9.93
C LEU A 408 -3.54 24.47 9.41
N ASN A 409 -4.31 25.53 9.19
CA ASN A 409 -3.81 26.81 8.70
C ASN A 409 -2.78 27.42 9.67
N ASP A 410 -3.04 27.40 10.98
CA ASP A 410 -2.11 27.86 12.00
C ASP A 410 -0.79 27.07 12.02
N ARG A 411 -0.86 25.74 11.83
CA ARG A 411 0.35 24.90 11.74
C ARG A 411 1.17 25.19 10.49
N LEU A 412 0.51 25.42 9.36
CA LEU A 412 1.16 25.79 8.10
C LEU A 412 1.77 27.20 8.19
N ASN A 413 1.06 28.17 8.77
CA ASN A 413 1.55 29.52 8.98
C ASN A 413 2.82 29.55 9.84
N LYS A 414 2.88 28.74 10.92
CA LYS A 414 4.08 28.58 11.76
C LYS A 414 5.29 28.06 10.99
N ARG A 415 5.07 27.37 9.88
CA ARG A 415 6.10 26.86 8.96
C ARG A 415 6.37 27.79 7.76
N GLY A 416 5.73 28.95 7.70
CA GLY A 416 5.89 29.94 6.65
C GLY A 416 5.03 29.73 5.41
N TYR A 417 4.02 28.85 5.48
CA TYR A 417 3.07 28.63 4.39
C TYR A 417 1.75 29.34 4.65
N SER A 418 1.14 29.91 3.62
CA SER A 418 -0.23 30.42 3.67
C SER A 418 -1.16 29.49 2.91
N MET A 419 -2.23 29.02 3.56
CA MET A 419 -3.15 28.05 2.94
C MET A 419 -4.49 28.71 2.59
N ASN A 420 -5.03 28.30 1.43
CA ASN A 420 -6.43 28.48 1.07
C ASN A 420 -7.06 27.09 0.92
N ALA A 421 -8.22 26.86 1.55
CA ALA A 421 -8.94 25.61 1.51
C ALA A 421 -10.26 25.75 0.77
N GLU A 422 -10.60 24.79 -0.07
CA GLU A 422 -11.87 24.62 -0.75
C GLU A 422 -12.44 23.24 -0.40
N PHE A 423 -13.73 23.17 -0.11
CA PHE A 423 -14.43 21.93 0.27
C PHE A 423 -15.45 21.58 -0.81
N ILE A 424 -15.42 20.34 -1.28
CA ILE A 424 -16.22 19.88 -2.40
C ILE A 424 -16.88 18.57 -2.00
N ASN A 425 -18.23 18.56 -2.00
CA ASN A 425 -18.98 17.33 -1.85
C ASN A 425 -18.97 16.61 -3.20
N GLN A 426 -18.15 15.58 -3.29
CA GLN A 426 -18.06 14.74 -4.47
C GLN A 426 -17.68 13.33 -4.06
N ASP A 427 -18.19 12.34 -4.79
CA ASP A 427 -17.74 10.95 -4.64
C ASP A 427 -16.23 10.82 -4.88
N THR A 428 -15.53 10.36 -3.86
CA THR A 428 -14.07 10.27 -3.81
C THR A 428 -13.57 8.88 -4.20
N GLN A 429 -14.22 8.23 -5.15
CA GLN A 429 -13.63 7.02 -5.76
C GLN A 429 -12.44 7.42 -6.65
N THR A 430 -11.52 8.19 -6.09
CA THR A 430 -10.29 8.54 -6.78
C THR A 430 -9.39 7.30 -6.81
N ASN A 431 -9.43 6.61 -7.93
CA ASN A 431 -8.46 5.56 -8.22
C ASN A 431 -7.11 6.23 -8.46
N VAL A 432 -6.19 6.13 -7.48
CA VAL A 432 -4.83 6.68 -7.61
C VAL A 432 -4.16 6.21 -8.89
N LEU A 433 -4.41 4.96 -9.30
CA LEU A 433 -3.95 4.45 -10.58
C LEU A 433 -4.57 5.21 -11.77
N GLY A 434 -5.85 5.59 -11.69
CA GLY A 434 -6.53 6.43 -12.68
C GLY A 434 -5.85 7.81 -12.80
N GLU A 435 -5.52 8.43 -11.68
CA GLU A 435 -4.78 9.69 -11.63
C GLU A 435 -3.38 9.56 -12.25
N ILE A 436 -2.65 8.49 -11.94
CA ILE A 436 -1.37 8.17 -12.57
C ILE A 436 -1.53 8.01 -14.09
N LEU A 437 -2.56 7.29 -14.52
CA LEU A 437 -2.87 7.08 -15.93
C LEU A 437 -3.23 8.38 -16.66
N ASP A 438 -4.02 9.24 -16.07
CA ASP A 438 -4.41 10.53 -16.69
C ASP A 438 -3.24 11.51 -16.75
N GLN A 439 -2.41 11.55 -15.74
CA GLN A 439 -1.19 12.36 -15.74
C GLN A 439 -0.16 11.87 -16.77
N SER A 440 -0.01 10.56 -16.95
CA SER A 440 0.91 10.00 -17.94
C SER A 440 0.51 10.37 -19.37
N LYS A 441 -0.81 10.62 -19.64
CA LYS A 441 -1.27 11.16 -20.92
C LYS A 441 -0.69 12.56 -21.18
N ASN A 442 -0.64 13.40 -20.14
CA ASN A 442 -0.11 14.74 -20.24
C ASN A 442 1.43 14.78 -20.37
N ILE A 443 2.13 13.85 -19.74
CA ILE A 443 3.60 13.75 -19.78
C ILE A 443 4.08 13.21 -21.13
N SER A 444 3.41 12.23 -21.71
CA SER A 444 3.81 11.65 -23.01
C SER A 444 3.69 12.64 -24.15
N VAL A 445 2.75 13.58 -24.09
CA VAL A 445 2.61 14.67 -25.07
C VAL A 445 3.77 15.67 -24.97
N LEU A 446 4.33 15.87 -23.77
CA LEU A 446 5.45 16.81 -23.55
C LEU A 446 6.82 16.17 -23.81
N SER A 447 6.98 14.86 -23.63
CA SER A 447 8.25 14.16 -23.83
C SER A 447 8.53 13.73 -25.29
N GLY A 448 7.46 13.59 -26.10
CA GLY A 448 7.57 13.27 -27.53
C GLY A 448 7.86 14.46 -28.43
N THR A 449 7.83 15.68 -27.92
CA THR A 449 8.00 16.92 -28.69
C THR A 449 9.03 17.84 -28.06
N SER A 450 10.24 17.38 -27.81
CA SER A 450 11.36 18.33 -27.73
C SER A 450 11.74 18.73 -29.15
N PHE A 451 10.97 19.62 -29.75
CA PHE A 451 11.42 20.36 -30.90
C PHE A 451 12.51 21.36 -30.46
N ASP A 452 13.75 20.97 -30.55
CA ASP A 452 14.87 21.94 -30.56
C ASP A 452 14.91 22.60 -31.93
N VAL A 453 14.11 23.64 -32.11
CA VAL A 453 14.25 24.56 -33.28
C VAL A 453 15.32 25.55 -32.91
N ARG A 454 16.57 25.22 -33.17
CA ARG A 454 17.62 26.20 -33.30
C ARG A 454 17.55 26.75 -34.69
N ALA A 455 17.04 27.99 -34.83
CA ALA A 455 17.17 28.83 -35.99
C ALA A 455 18.59 29.47 -36.02
#